data_b21edde355a256a6231832bef1346b7e
#
_entry.id   b21edde355a256a6231832bef1346b7e
#
_cell.length_a   1.000
_cell.length_b   1.000
_cell.length_c   1.000
_cell.angle_alpha   90.00
_cell.angle_beta   90.00
_cell.angle_gamma   90.00
#
_symmetry.space_group_name_H-M   'P 1'
#
loop_
_entity.id
_entity.type
_entity.pdbx_description
1 polymer ?
#
loop_
_entity_poly.entity_id
_entity_poly.type
_entity_poly.pdbx_seq_one_letter_code
_entity_poly.pdbx_strand_id
1 'polypeptide(L)'
;MRDTSSDVDSLAAALQQSSLTLGTVSFDGQGLKLNDEQDADKVVQEMAKHRGTMEVLNLAGNTLGVNACKAIGKEIESHPELRFALWKDMFTGRMKEEIPDALRFLGCGLVLGKVKLTELDLSDNAFGPIGIGGLITLLKSEPCFSLHILKLNNNGLGISGGKLLAKSLLECYEASGHQLALRVFIAGRNRLENEGAKALSQVFSTLGSLQEITMPQNGIYAPGLKALSEAFKNCPDLKVLNLNDNCMARQGAVSVAEALPLLKNLQSVNFGDCLVKSDGAIKIASALKANEKLEEVILSFDEIKSRALPVICDSLRGKTALKILDLEGNTFGSKGREILTRYPDLPIKLGEDEDEEEEEEESEEEGEEEVEEEKEGGSEEEEEGEVVATTPVKAAQPQVIQVTESPEKELSVEQFLKEPLSRKFSLLGTERYSKIKSYFESLAESDLTTRGVELFMCVCSSAACKDEKIKSDALEIGLLLFTKLFDWAKKSDSVSLLNNSLLINMQLIKAEEGNKYKPVVWNIEGCLIVLEKICNQSLLPNLTKDILKLFLQRPHVKVNDYLDAKNRLLAAL
;
A
#
# COMPACT_ATOMS: atom_id res chain seq x y z
N MET A 1 -27.89 -0.71 2.21
CA MET A 1 -26.62 -0.23 2.79
C MET A 1 -26.98 0.85 3.81
N ARG A 2 -27.12 0.48 5.07
CA ARG A 2 -27.20 1.44 6.18
C ARG A 2 -25.84 1.36 6.88
N ASP A 3 -25.27 2.51 7.08
CA ASP A 3 -23.97 2.73 7.71
C ASP A 3 -23.90 2.00 9.06
N THR A 4 -23.14 0.91 9.13
CA THR A 4 -22.81 0.18 10.36
C THR A 4 -21.63 0.83 11.11
N SER A 5 -21.30 2.08 10.75
CA SER A 5 -20.20 2.84 11.37
C SER A 5 -20.54 3.42 12.74
N SER A 6 -21.77 3.28 13.24
CA SER A 6 -22.23 4.08 14.38
C SER A 6 -21.75 3.63 15.77
N ASP A 7 -21.25 2.40 15.93
CA ASP A 7 -20.82 1.90 17.26
C ASP A 7 -19.30 1.68 17.38
N VAL A 8 -18.58 1.61 16.27
CA VAL A 8 -17.10 1.52 16.24
C VAL A 8 -16.45 2.88 16.56
N ASP A 9 -17.20 3.96 16.42
CA ASP A 9 -16.75 5.32 16.77
C ASP A 9 -16.77 5.60 18.29
N SER A 10 -17.08 4.61 19.15
CA SER A 10 -17.40 4.91 20.55
C SER A 10 -16.22 5.43 21.39
N LEU A 11 -14.98 4.98 21.15
CA LEU A 11 -13.82 5.51 21.89
C LEU A 11 -13.32 6.81 21.25
N ALA A 12 -13.25 6.86 19.93
CA ALA A 12 -12.98 8.07 19.19
C ALA A 12 -14.10 9.10 19.42
N ALA A 13 -15.38 8.67 19.43
CA ALA A 13 -16.52 9.51 19.74
C ALA A 13 -16.59 9.94 21.22
N ALA A 14 -16.17 9.11 22.17
CA ALA A 14 -16.06 9.52 23.57
C ALA A 14 -14.95 10.55 23.79
N LEU A 15 -13.85 10.44 23.08
CA LEU A 15 -12.79 11.45 23.06
C LEU A 15 -13.23 12.71 22.28
N GLN A 16 -14.02 12.56 21.20
CA GLN A 16 -14.65 13.67 20.48
C GLN A 16 -15.81 14.32 21.25
N GLN A 17 -16.61 13.58 22.04
CA GLN A 17 -17.63 14.18 22.92
C GLN A 17 -17.02 15.02 24.03
N SER A 18 -15.81 14.68 24.50
CA SER A 18 -15.06 15.60 25.37
C SER A 18 -14.63 16.88 24.64
N SER A 19 -14.60 16.87 23.31
CA SER A 19 -14.23 18.02 22.47
C SER A 19 -15.32 19.09 22.32
N LEU A 20 -16.56 18.84 22.74
CA LEU A 20 -17.65 19.84 22.71
C LEU A 20 -17.39 21.09 23.55
N THR A 21 -16.37 21.04 24.43
CA THR A 21 -15.90 22.20 25.22
C THR A 21 -14.58 22.78 24.71
N LEU A 22 -13.96 22.16 23.68
CA LEU A 22 -12.67 22.57 23.11
C LEU A 22 -12.85 23.70 22.10
N GLY A 23 -11.88 24.59 22.03
CA GLY A 23 -11.81 25.60 20.97
C GLY A 23 -11.70 24.95 19.61
N THR A 24 -12.78 24.99 18.81
CA THR A 24 -12.85 24.32 17.51
C THR A 24 -12.91 25.32 16.36
N VAL A 25 -12.00 25.19 15.41
CA VAL A 25 -12.09 25.83 14.09
C VAL A 25 -12.40 24.74 13.07
N SER A 26 -13.59 24.82 12.45
CA SER A 26 -14.09 23.79 11.55
C SER A 26 -14.54 24.36 10.21
N PHE A 27 -14.05 23.73 9.15
CA PHE A 27 -14.48 23.91 7.78
C PHE A 27 -15.01 22.60 7.18
N ASP A 28 -15.44 21.67 8.01
CA ASP A 28 -15.89 20.35 7.63
C ASP A 28 -16.96 20.39 6.54
N GLY A 29 -16.75 19.64 5.45
CA GLY A 29 -17.71 19.47 4.36
C GLY A 29 -18.05 20.74 3.58
N GLN A 30 -17.28 21.84 3.73
CA GLN A 30 -17.61 23.11 3.02
C GLN A 30 -17.25 23.05 1.52
N GLY A 31 -16.55 22.02 1.05
CA GLY A 31 -16.19 21.88 -0.36
C GLY A 31 -15.29 22.99 -0.88
N LEU A 32 -14.49 23.62 -0.02
CA LEU A 32 -13.61 24.73 -0.39
C LEU A 32 -12.52 24.22 -1.33
N LYS A 33 -12.23 25.02 -2.36
CA LYS A 33 -11.12 24.79 -3.31
C LYS A 33 -9.99 25.77 -3.00
N LEU A 34 -9.10 25.38 -2.12
CA LEU A 34 -8.00 26.21 -1.62
C LEU A 34 -6.74 25.91 -2.45
N ASN A 35 -6.51 26.67 -3.54
CA ASN A 35 -5.39 26.42 -4.45
C ASN A 35 -4.11 27.14 -4.02
N ASP A 36 -4.25 28.36 -3.51
CA ASP A 36 -3.15 29.23 -3.15
C ASP A 36 -3.35 29.93 -1.80
N GLU A 37 -2.45 30.85 -1.46
CA GLU A 37 -2.47 31.59 -0.20
C GLU A 37 -3.73 32.46 -0.07
N GLN A 38 -4.24 33.04 -1.17
CA GLN A 38 -5.43 33.91 -1.15
C GLN A 38 -6.70 33.10 -0.90
N ASP A 39 -6.82 31.92 -1.52
CA ASP A 39 -7.92 31.02 -1.26
C ASP A 39 -7.94 30.57 0.22
N ALA A 40 -6.76 30.41 0.84
CA ALA A 40 -6.60 30.03 2.23
C ALA A 40 -6.86 31.16 3.24
N ASP A 41 -6.93 32.43 2.82
CA ASP A 41 -7.07 33.58 3.71
C ASP A 41 -8.25 33.45 4.70
N LYS A 42 -9.39 32.93 4.24
CA LYS A 42 -10.56 32.71 5.11
C LYS A 42 -10.24 31.75 6.27
N VAL A 43 -9.50 30.68 5.97
CA VAL A 43 -9.11 29.68 6.96
C VAL A 43 -8.11 30.28 7.93
N VAL A 44 -7.06 30.91 7.42
CA VAL A 44 -6.01 31.56 8.21
C VAL A 44 -6.56 32.65 9.13
N GLN A 45 -7.47 33.51 8.63
CA GLN A 45 -8.09 34.57 9.44
C GLN A 45 -8.97 33.99 10.54
N GLU A 46 -9.68 32.89 10.29
CA GLU A 46 -10.50 32.25 11.33
C GLU A 46 -9.61 31.60 12.40
N MET A 47 -8.55 30.90 12.00
CA MET A 47 -7.56 30.37 12.92
C MET A 47 -6.95 31.49 13.80
N ALA A 48 -6.54 32.60 13.18
CA ALA A 48 -5.93 33.73 13.88
C ALA A 48 -6.82 34.34 14.98
N LYS A 49 -8.14 34.28 14.85
CA LYS A 49 -9.08 34.72 15.89
C LYS A 49 -9.07 33.82 17.12
N HIS A 50 -8.64 32.57 16.94
CA HIS A 50 -8.67 31.54 17.98
C HIS A 50 -7.29 31.21 18.56
N ARG A 51 -6.29 32.10 18.39
CA ARG A 51 -4.97 31.92 18.98
C ARG A 51 -5.03 31.77 20.50
N GLY A 52 -4.36 30.74 21.01
CA GLY A 52 -4.38 30.38 22.43
C GLY A 52 -5.59 29.57 22.88
N THR A 53 -6.54 29.25 21.98
CA THR A 53 -7.75 28.50 22.31
C THR A 53 -8.10 27.40 21.31
N MET A 54 -7.50 27.36 20.11
CA MET A 54 -7.81 26.40 19.07
C MET A 54 -7.19 25.03 19.36
N GLU A 55 -7.95 24.15 19.96
CA GLU A 55 -7.51 22.77 20.17
C GLU A 55 -7.85 21.82 19.01
N VAL A 56 -8.85 22.15 18.20
CA VAL A 56 -9.32 21.35 17.06
C VAL A 56 -9.23 22.17 15.78
N LEU A 57 -8.56 21.63 14.76
CA LEU A 57 -8.60 22.14 13.39
C LEU A 57 -9.18 21.08 12.48
N ASN A 58 -10.42 21.29 12.03
CA ASN A 58 -11.11 20.40 11.10
C ASN A 58 -11.16 21.00 9.70
N LEU A 59 -10.44 20.38 8.76
CA LEU A 59 -10.38 20.76 7.34
C LEU A 59 -11.03 19.70 6.43
N ALA A 60 -11.74 18.73 7.00
CA ALA A 60 -12.28 17.59 6.26
C ALA A 60 -13.21 18.01 5.10
N GLY A 61 -13.17 17.26 3.99
CA GLY A 61 -14.05 17.48 2.83
C GLY A 61 -13.77 18.77 2.06
N ASN A 62 -12.54 19.27 2.09
CA ASN A 62 -12.08 20.40 1.28
C ASN A 62 -10.93 19.94 0.36
N THR A 63 -10.53 20.74 -0.63
CA THR A 63 -9.38 20.39 -1.45
C THR A 63 -8.29 21.46 -1.38
N LEU A 64 -7.11 21.07 -0.86
CA LEU A 64 -6.01 21.97 -0.53
C LEU A 64 -4.83 21.76 -1.49
N GLY A 65 -4.36 22.84 -2.12
CA GLY A 65 -3.12 22.87 -2.88
C GLY A 65 -1.90 23.15 -1.98
N VAL A 66 -0.71 23.01 -2.55
CA VAL A 66 0.56 23.16 -1.83
C VAL A 66 0.70 24.54 -1.17
N ASN A 67 0.38 25.61 -1.89
CA ASN A 67 0.52 26.98 -1.37
C ASN A 67 -0.52 27.31 -0.30
N ALA A 68 -1.74 26.77 -0.40
CA ALA A 68 -2.74 26.89 0.67
C ALA A 68 -2.28 26.16 1.94
N CYS A 69 -1.76 24.94 1.80
CA CYS A 69 -1.18 24.19 2.93
C CYS A 69 0.02 24.90 3.56
N LYS A 70 0.82 25.61 2.76
CA LYS A 70 1.92 26.44 3.26
C LYS A 70 1.42 27.61 4.10
N ALA A 71 0.38 28.33 3.65
CA ALA A 71 -0.22 29.44 4.40
C ALA A 71 -0.86 28.96 5.71
N ILE A 72 -1.64 27.87 5.65
CA ILE A 72 -2.26 27.26 6.84
C ILE A 72 -1.19 26.73 7.80
N GLY A 73 -0.16 26.03 7.28
CA GLY A 73 0.97 25.56 8.10
C GLY A 73 1.69 26.69 8.82
N LYS A 74 1.84 27.85 8.15
CA LYS A 74 2.42 29.03 8.76
C LYS A 74 1.58 29.57 9.92
N GLU A 75 0.27 29.56 9.81
CA GLU A 75 -0.60 29.97 10.92
C GLU A 75 -0.60 28.94 12.07
N ILE A 76 -0.53 27.63 11.78
CA ILE A 76 -0.41 26.57 12.78
C ILE A 76 0.77 26.83 13.72
N GLU A 77 1.87 27.44 13.27
CA GLU A 77 3.01 27.79 14.14
C GLU A 77 2.60 28.65 15.36
N SER A 78 1.48 29.35 15.30
CA SER A 78 0.95 30.21 16.36
C SER A 78 -0.04 29.50 17.29
N HIS A 79 -0.24 28.18 17.12
CA HIS A 79 -1.25 27.39 17.84
C HIS A 79 -0.63 26.18 18.59
N PRO A 80 0.20 26.39 19.62
CA PRO A 80 0.76 25.28 20.42
C PRO A 80 -0.29 24.48 21.20
N GLU A 81 -1.50 25.02 21.34
CA GLU A 81 -2.65 24.40 22.00
C GLU A 81 -3.36 23.34 21.12
N LEU A 82 -3.09 23.28 19.81
CA LEU A 82 -3.71 22.34 18.89
C LEU A 82 -3.45 20.89 19.32
N ARG A 83 -4.52 20.06 19.34
CA ARG A 83 -4.50 18.66 19.76
C ARG A 83 -5.08 17.72 18.71
N PHE A 84 -6.05 18.18 17.96
CA PHE A 84 -6.84 17.37 17.03
C PHE A 84 -6.72 17.94 15.61
N ALA A 85 -6.01 17.23 14.76
CA ALA A 85 -5.87 17.54 13.34
C ALA A 85 -6.79 16.61 12.54
N LEU A 86 -7.99 17.08 12.23
CA LEU A 86 -9.03 16.34 11.50
C LEU A 86 -8.96 16.72 10.03
N TRP A 87 -8.10 16.03 9.28
CA TRP A 87 -7.68 16.37 7.92
C TRP A 87 -8.08 15.29 6.91
N LYS A 88 -9.26 14.73 7.11
CA LYS A 88 -9.86 13.73 6.23
C LYS A 88 -10.26 14.37 4.91
N ASP A 89 -10.05 13.66 3.79
CA ASP A 89 -10.46 14.08 2.43
C ASP A 89 -10.07 15.53 2.09
N MET A 90 -8.75 15.82 2.18
CA MET A 90 -8.21 17.15 1.87
C MET A 90 -7.60 17.25 0.48
N PHE A 91 -7.46 16.15 -0.26
CA PHE A 91 -6.71 16.13 -1.52
C PHE A 91 -7.50 15.61 -2.71
N THR A 92 -8.82 15.45 -2.59
CA THR A 92 -9.67 15.05 -3.72
C THR A 92 -9.49 16.00 -4.89
N GLY A 93 -9.12 15.46 -6.06
CA GLY A 93 -8.85 16.23 -7.29
C GLY A 93 -7.45 16.84 -7.37
N ARG A 94 -6.56 16.60 -6.41
CA ARG A 94 -5.15 17.03 -6.47
C ARG A 94 -4.27 15.98 -7.15
N MET A 95 -3.17 16.44 -7.72
CA MET A 95 -2.15 15.54 -8.26
C MET A 95 -1.39 14.85 -7.11
N LYS A 96 -1.10 13.56 -7.27
CA LYS A 96 -0.36 12.78 -6.25
C LYS A 96 1.02 13.35 -5.92
N GLU A 97 1.63 14.08 -6.86
CA GLU A 97 2.92 14.74 -6.73
C GLU A 97 2.87 15.97 -5.81
N GLU A 98 1.70 16.60 -5.66
CA GLU A 98 1.50 17.79 -4.80
C GLU A 98 1.35 17.40 -3.32
N ILE A 99 0.80 16.20 -3.06
CA ILE A 99 0.41 15.77 -1.72
C ILE A 99 1.59 15.71 -0.74
N PRO A 100 2.77 15.16 -1.09
CA PRO A 100 3.92 15.13 -0.18
C PRO A 100 4.35 16.51 0.30
N ASP A 101 4.37 17.50 -0.59
CA ASP A 101 4.75 18.87 -0.26
C ASP A 101 3.70 19.55 0.61
N ALA A 102 2.41 19.35 0.29
CA ALA A 102 1.30 19.86 1.08
C ALA A 102 1.35 19.32 2.53
N LEU A 103 1.52 18.00 2.70
CA LEU A 103 1.67 17.37 4.01
C LEU A 103 2.92 17.85 4.75
N ARG A 104 4.02 18.08 4.03
CA ARG A 104 5.26 18.59 4.61
C ARG A 104 5.08 20.00 5.18
N PHE A 105 4.40 20.90 4.47
CA PHE A 105 4.15 22.26 4.97
C PHE A 105 3.25 22.26 6.20
N LEU A 106 2.17 21.47 6.21
CA LEU A 106 1.32 21.32 7.40
C LEU A 106 2.11 20.73 8.57
N GLY A 107 2.90 19.67 8.31
CA GLY A 107 3.75 19.04 9.32
C GLY A 107 4.81 19.99 9.89
N CYS A 108 5.44 20.81 9.05
CA CYS A 108 6.37 21.85 9.50
C CYS A 108 5.70 22.84 10.46
N GLY A 109 4.47 23.27 10.15
CA GLY A 109 3.69 24.15 11.03
C GLY A 109 3.47 23.54 12.40
N LEU A 110 3.11 22.25 12.46
CA LEU A 110 2.94 21.53 13.73
C LEU A 110 4.26 21.46 14.55
N VAL A 111 5.37 21.17 13.87
CA VAL A 111 6.70 21.09 14.52
C VAL A 111 7.14 22.44 15.06
N LEU A 112 7.06 23.50 14.24
CA LEU A 112 7.47 24.85 14.63
C LEU A 112 6.55 25.46 15.69
N GLY A 113 5.26 25.13 15.65
CA GLY A 113 4.27 25.50 16.67
C GLY A 113 4.42 24.72 17.97
N LYS A 114 5.31 23.72 18.03
CA LYS A 114 5.48 22.83 19.20
C LYS A 114 4.17 22.17 19.65
N VAL A 115 3.35 21.83 18.68
CA VAL A 115 2.07 21.17 18.88
C VAL A 115 2.29 19.80 19.52
N LYS A 116 1.31 19.34 20.32
CA LYS A 116 1.28 17.97 20.87
C LYS A 116 -0.03 17.30 20.47
N LEU A 117 0.00 16.58 19.36
CA LEU A 117 -1.20 15.95 18.82
C LEU A 117 -1.71 14.83 19.73
N THR A 118 -3.02 14.78 19.90
CA THR A 118 -3.75 13.64 20.47
C THR A 118 -4.34 12.79 19.34
N GLU A 119 -4.87 13.44 18.28
CA GLU A 119 -5.44 12.77 17.12
C GLU A 119 -4.92 13.37 15.83
N LEU A 120 -4.60 12.47 14.87
CA LEU A 120 -4.32 12.80 13.49
C LEU A 120 -5.19 11.92 12.60
N ASP A 121 -6.19 12.52 11.96
CA ASP A 121 -7.02 11.85 10.97
C ASP A 121 -6.67 12.36 9.56
N LEU A 122 -6.11 11.47 8.77
CA LEU A 122 -5.76 11.69 7.36
C LEU A 122 -6.50 10.71 6.45
N SER A 123 -7.64 10.18 6.88
CA SER A 123 -8.43 9.24 6.09
C SER A 123 -8.88 9.85 4.76
N ASP A 124 -9.13 8.99 3.76
CA ASP A 124 -9.68 9.33 2.44
C ASP A 124 -8.86 10.36 1.62
N ASN A 125 -7.56 10.39 1.80
CA ASN A 125 -6.67 11.30 1.07
C ASN A 125 -5.99 10.67 -0.16
N ALA A 126 -6.12 9.35 -0.32
CA ALA A 126 -5.61 8.60 -1.48
C ALA A 126 -4.14 8.92 -1.85
N PHE A 127 -3.28 9.21 -0.86
CA PHE A 127 -1.92 9.68 -1.12
C PHE A 127 -0.93 8.57 -1.52
N GLY A 128 -1.33 7.31 -1.43
CA GLY A 128 -0.53 6.18 -1.87
C GLY A 128 0.86 6.09 -1.24
N PRO A 129 1.73 5.23 -1.80
CA PRO A 129 3.10 5.07 -1.31
C PRO A 129 3.98 6.32 -1.45
N ILE A 130 3.63 7.23 -2.39
CA ILE A 130 4.36 8.48 -2.61
C ILE A 130 4.00 9.50 -1.53
N GLY A 131 2.70 9.66 -1.26
CA GLY A 131 2.22 10.65 -0.32
C GLY A 131 2.65 10.40 1.13
N ILE A 132 2.77 9.12 1.54
CA ILE A 132 3.27 8.79 2.88
C ILE A 132 4.66 9.39 3.15
N GLY A 133 5.49 9.59 2.09
CA GLY A 133 6.79 10.24 2.19
C GLY A 133 6.73 11.65 2.77
N GLY A 134 5.66 12.41 2.48
CA GLY A 134 5.43 13.73 3.08
C GLY A 134 5.09 13.69 4.56
N LEU A 135 4.50 12.61 5.03
CA LEU A 135 4.07 12.41 6.41
C LEU A 135 5.18 11.89 7.34
N ILE A 136 6.18 11.20 6.81
CA ILE A 136 7.22 10.53 7.61
C ILE A 136 7.92 11.47 8.59
N THR A 137 8.30 12.66 8.13
CA THR A 137 9.01 13.64 8.97
C THR A 137 8.14 14.07 10.14
N LEU A 138 6.85 14.27 9.93
CA LEU A 138 5.91 14.59 11.00
C LEU A 138 5.76 13.41 11.98
N LEU A 139 5.55 12.20 11.47
CA LEU A 139 5.36 11.02 12.33
C LEU A 139 6.55 10.75 13.27
N LYS A 140 7.76 11.15 12.89
CA LYS A 140 8.98 10.98 13.70
C LYS A 140 9.29 12.16 14.63
N SER A 141 8.46 13.20 14.65
CA SER A 141 8.72 14.45 15.34
C SER A 141 7.88 14.63 16.61
N GLU A 142 8.28 15.58 17.46
CA GLU A 142 7.66 15.85 18.78
C GLU A 142 6.11 15.97 18.75
N PRO A 143 5.45 16.57 17.74
CA PRO A 143 4.00 16.61 17.67
C PRO A 143 3.33 15.26 17.79
N CYS A 144 3.96 14.18 17.30
CA CYS A 144 3.41 12.84 17.31
C CYS A 144 3.77 12.00 18.55
N PHE A 145 4.66 12.48 19.43
CA PHE A 145 5.05 11.73 20.65
C PHE A 145 3.88 11.53 21.62
N SER A 146 2.88 12.42 21.58
CA SER A 146 1.66 12.35 22.39
C SER A 146 0.46 11.78 21.65
N LEU A 147 0.65 11.19 20.47
CA LEU A 147 -0.42 10.70 19.63
C LEU A 147 -1.10 9.47 20.25
N HIS A 148 -2.42 9.53 20.36
CA HIS A 148 -3.27 8.44 20.84
C HIS A 148 -4.14 7.85 19.75
N ILE A 149 -4.51 8.65 18.74
CA ILE A 149 -5.41 8.25 17.66
C ILE A 149 -4.76 8.56 16.32
N LEU A 150 -4.57 7.54 15.49
CA LEU A 150 -4.08 7.66 14.12
C LEU A 150 -5.07 6.99 13.16
N LYS A 151 -5.64 7.80 12.26
CA LYS A 151 -6.59 7.34 11.25
C LYS A 151 -6.04 7.58 9.85
N LEU A 152 -5.93 6.51 9.08
CA LEU A 152 -5.35 6.49 7.73
C LEU A 152 -6.19 5.66 6.76
N ASN A 153 -7.50 5.59 6.96
CA ASN A 153 -8.41 4.83 6.10
C ASN A 153 -8.30 5.28 4.65
N ASN A 154 -8.43 4.34 3.70
CA ASN A 154 -8.58 4.61 2.27
C ASN A 154 -7.52 5.56 1.68
N ASN A 155 -6.25 5.28 1.96
CA ASN A 155 -5.13 6.05 1.44
C ASN A 155 -4.30 5.31 0.37
N GLY A 156 -4.60 4.02 0.12
CA GLY A 156 -3.90 3.23 -0.89
C GLY A 156 -2.40 3.09 -0.62
N LEU A 157 -1.99 2.95 0.64
CA LEU A 157 -0.58 2.93 1.07
C LEU A 157 0.24 1.85 0.39
N GLY A 158 -0.38 0.72 0.05
CA GLY A 158 0.30 -0.46 -0.46
C GLY A 158 1.29 -1.05 0.55
N ILE A 159 1.96 -2.12 0.14
CA ILE A 159 2.96 -2.80 0.96
C ILE A 159 4.09 -1.86 1.39
N SER A 160 4.64 -1.10 0.44
CA SER A 160 5.76 -0.20 0.70
C SER A 160 5.40 0.94 1.65
N GLY A 161 4.22 1.56 1.45
CA GLY A 161 3.71 2.59 2.36
C GLY A 161 3.43 2.05 3.76
N GLY A 162 2.87 0.83 3.87
CA GLY A 162 2.66 0.15 5.15
C GLY A 162 3.96 -0.12 5.90
N LYS A 163 4.99 -0.62 5.22
CA LYS A 163 6.34 -0.83 5.80
C LYS A 163 6.97 0.49 6.27
N LEU A 164 6.81 1.55 5.48
CA LEU A 164 7.35 2.86 5.79
C LEU A 164 6.62 3.51 6.97
N LEU A 165 5.29 3.39 7.04
CA LEU A 165 4.48 3.79 8.19
C LEU A 165 4.94 3.06 9.47
N ALA A 166 5.04 1.74 9.42
CA ALA A 166 5.48 0.93 10.55
C ALA A 166 6.85 1.36 11.05
N LYS A 167 7.83 1.52 10.14
CA LYS A 167 9.16 2.01 10.49
C LYS A 167 9.11 3.38 11.16
N SER A 168 8.29 4.31 10.63
CA SER A 168 8.18 5.67 11.18
C SER A 168 7.56 5.69 12.57
N LEU A 169 6.58 4.82 12.85
CA LEU A 169 5.98 4.71 14.18
C LEU A 169 6.94 4.10 15.20
N LEU A 170 7.76 3.12 14.82
CA LEU A 170 8.81 2.59 15.68
C LEU A 170 9.88 3.66 16.00
N GLU A 171 10.32 4.40 14.98
CA GLU A 171 11.27 5.50 15.16
C GLU A 171 10.67 6.62 16.03
N CYS A 172 9.37 6.90 15.92
CA CYS A 172 8.65 7.82 16.81
C CYS A 172 8.66 7.32 18.26
N TYR A 173 8.39 6.04 18.47
CA TYR A 173 8.43 5.42 19.79
C TYR A 173 9.79 5.56 20.45
N GLU A 174 10.87 5.25 19.73
CA GLU A 174 12.24 5.42 20.20
C GLU A 174 12.58 6.90 20.49
N ALA A 175 12.28 7.80 19.54
CA ALA A 175 12.56 9.22 19.66
C ALA A 175 11.79 9.89 20.79
N SER A 176 10.61 9.41 21.12
CA SER A 176 9.78 9.89 22.25
C SER A 176 10.30 9.40 23.61
N GLY A 177 11.37 8.60 23.67
CA GLY A 177 11.79 7.90 24.88
C GLY A 177 10.75 6.90 25.36
N HIS A 178 10.13 6.18 24.43
CA HIS A 178 9.10 5.15 24.62
C HIS A 178 7.76 5.71 25.18
N GLN A 179 7.46 6.99 24.94
CA GLN A 179 6.24 7.64 25.44
C GLN A 179 5.07 7.56 24.47
N LEU A 180 5.31 7.25 23.19
CA LEU A 180 4.21 7.06 22.23
C LEU A 180 3.29 5.93 22.72
N ALA A 181 2.04 6.27 23.03
CA ALA A 181 1.03 5.35 23.53
C ALA A 181 -0.23 5.40 22.66
N LEU A 182 -0.10 4.93 21.42
CA LEU A 182 -1.19 4.87 20.46
C LEU A 182 -2.28 3.90 20.98
N ARG A 183 -3.52 4.38 21.04
CA ARG A 183 -4.69 3.63 21.52
C ARG A 183 -5.61 3.20 20.39
N VAL A 184 -5.74 4.03 19.37
CA VAL A 184 -6.63 3.78 18.22
C VAL A 184 -5.78 3.82 16.94
N PHE A 185 -5.83 2.73 16.19
CA PHE A 185 -5.19 2.61 14.88
C PHE A 185 -6.22 2.16 13.85
N ILE A 186 -6.54 3.03 12.89
CA ILE A 186 -7.50 2.78 11.82
C ILE A 186 -6.81 2.93 10.46
N ALA A 187 -6.73 1.86 9.67
CA ALA A 187 -6.06 1.85 8.38
C ALA A 187 -6.69 0.85 7.40
N GLY A 188 -8.01 0.86 7.25
CA GLY A 188 -8.70 0.07 6.24
C GLY A 188 -8.45 0.57 4.81
N ARG A 189 -8.73 -0.27 3.79
CA ARG A 189 -8.63 0.07 2.35
C ARG A 189 -7.28 0.62 1.92
N ASN A 190 -6.20 -0.02 2.40
CA ASN A 190 -4.84 0.43 2.12
C ASN A 190 -4.01 -0.55 1.30
N ARG A 191 -4.54 -1.72 0.95
CA ARG A 191 -3.79 -2.77 0.22
C ARG A 191 -2.45 -3.09 0.89
N LEU A 192 -2.48 -3.26 2.22
CA LEU A 192 -1.28 -3.52 3.04
C LEU A 192 -0.71 -4.91 2.79
N GLU A 193 -1.57 -5.86 2.41
CA GLU A 193 -1.24 -7.25 2.18
C GLU A 193 -0.49 -7.88 3.37
N ASN A 194 0.05 -9.08 3.20
CA ASN A 194 0.74 -9.80 4.27
C ASN A 194 1.96 -9.05 4.80
N GLU A 195 2.73 -8.44 3.91
CA GLU A 195 4.00 -7.82 4.27
C GLU A 195 3.82 -6.48 5.00
N GLY A 196 2.80 -5.68 4.63
CA GLY A 196 2.42 -4.49 5.38
C GLY A 196 1.86 -4.85 6.75
N ALA A 197 1.02 -5.89 6.83
CA ALA A 197 0.49 -6.42 8.08
C ALA A 197 1.60 -6.91 9.02
N LYS A 198 2.59 -7.67 8.51
CA LYS A 198 3.78 -8.09 9.28
C LYS A 198 4.59 -6.91 9.81
N ALA A 199 4.76 -5.84 9.03
CA ALA A 199 5.48 -4.66 9.48
C ALA A 199 4.72 -3.94 10.61
N LEU A 200 3.40 -3.79 10.47
CA LEU A 200 2.55 -3.17 11.50
C LEU A 200 2.42 -4.03 12.76
N SER A 201 2.45 -5.36 12.64
CA SER A 201 2.43 -6.25 13.81
C SER A 201 3.61 -5.98 14.76
N GLN A 202 4.79 -5.63 14.23
CA GLN A 202 5.93 -5.23 15.05
C GLN A 202 5.65 -3.96 15.86
N VAL A 203 4.96 -2.96 15.24
CA VAL A 203 4.53 -1.74 15.93
C VAL A 203 3.57 -2.08 17.06
N PHE A 204 2.52 -2.85 16.76
CA PHE A 204 1.48 -3.19 17.73
C PHE A 204 2.05 -3.96 18.93
N SER A 205 2.93 -4.93 18.66
CA SER A 205 3.63 -5.68 19.70
C SER A 205 4.54 -4.80 20.56
N THR A 206 5.21 -3.80 19.95
CA THR A 206 6.13 -2.90 20.65
C THR A 206 5.38 -1.89 21.52
N LEU A 207 4.29 -1.31 20.99
CA LEU A 207 3.51 -0.31 21.72
C LEU A 207 2.71 -0.92 22.87
N GLY A 208 2.03 -2.04 22.64
CA GLY A 208 1.20 -2.74 23.62
C GLY A 208 0.01 -1.96 24.20
N SER A 209 -0.18 -0.70 23.79
CA SER A 209 -1.16 0.24 24.36
C SER A 209 -2.47 0.31 23.58
N LEU A 210 -2.60 -0.46 22.50
CA LEU A 210 -3.74 -0.38 21.58
C LEU A 210 -5.02 -0.89 22.23
N GLN A 211 -6.09 -0.12 22.05
CA GLN A 211 -7.46 -0.42 22.46
C GLN A 211 -8.38 -0.68 21.27
N GLU A 212 -8.03 -0.15 20.10
CA GLU A 212 -8.75 -0.37 18.85
C GLU A 212 -7.77 -0.59 17.70
N ILE A 213 -7.99 -1.67 16.94
CA ILE A 213 -7.31 -1.98 15.67
C ILE A 213 -8.39 -2.24 14.63
N THR A 214 -8.48 -1.34 13.64
CA THR A 214 -9.46 -1.41 12.55
C THR A 214 -8.74 -1.37 11.22
N MET A 215 -8.63 -2.53 10.55
CA MET A 215 -7.88 -2.72 9.30
C MET A 215 -8.68 -3.50 8.26
N PRO A 216 -9.94 -3.11 7.94
CA PRO A 216 -10.73 -3.81 6.95
C PRO A 216 -10.15 -3.65 5.54
N GLN A 217 -10.47 -4.58 4.65
CA GLN A 217 -10.21 -4.49 3.19
C GLN A 217 -8.76 -4.14 2.85
N ASN A 218 -7.83 -4.94 3.39
CA ASN A 218 -6.39 -4.75 3.16
C ASN A 218 -5.72 -5.86 2.35
N GLY A 219 -6.46 -6.90 1.94
CA GLY A 219 -5.89 -8.05 1.23
C GLY A 219 -4.92 -8.84 2.11
N ILE A 220 -5.24 -9.00 3.40
CA ILE A 220 -4.40 -9.73 4.35
C ILE A 220 -4.86 -11.18 4.39
N TYR A 221 -3.94 -12.10 4.10
CA TYR A 221 -4.15 -13.55 4.14
C TYR A 221 -3.57 -14.17 5.42
N ALA A 222 -3.68 -15.48 5.56
CA ALA A 222 -3.24 -16.22 6.73
C ALA A 222 -1.82 -15.88 7.24
N PRO A 223 -0.78 -15.69 6.40
CA PRO A 223 0.55 -15.31 6.91
C PRO A 223 0.60 -13.93 7.59
N GLY A 224 -0.14 -12.95 7.06
CA GLY A 224 -0.26 -11.62 7.65
C GLY A 224 -1.08 -11.65 8.94
N LEU A 225 -2.20 -12.40 8.94
CA LEU A 225 -3.06 -12.58 10.10
C LEU A 225 -2.33 -13.31 11.25
N LYS A 226 -1.50 -14.29 10.94
CA LYS A 226 -0.64 -14.94 11.94
C LYS A 226 0.29 -13.94 12.63
N ALA A 227 0.94 -13.08 11.87
CA ALA A 227 1.83 -12.06 12.45
C ALA A 227 1.05 -11.03 13.31
N LEU A 228 -0.12 -10.60 12.84
CA LEU A 228 -1.00 -9.71 13.61
C LEU A 228 -1.49 -10.39 14.90
N SER A 229 -1.89 -11.66 14.84
CA SER A 229 -2.37 -12.42 15.99
C SER A 229 -1.32 -12.53 17.10
N GLU A 230 -0.05 -12.75 16.73
CA GLU A 230 1.04 -12.72 17.71
C GLU A 230 1.21 -11.34 18.36
N ALA A 231 1.02 -10.27 17.58
CA ALA A 231 1.08 -8.91 18.13
C ALA A 231 -0.11 -8.59 19.04
N PHE A 232 -1.31 -9.06 18.72
CA PHE A 232 -2.49 -8.84 19.56
C PHE A 232 -2.32 -9.41 20.97
N LYS A 233 -1.59 -10.51 21.13
CA LYS A 233 -1.27 -11.10 22.45
C LYS A 233 -0.56 -10.10 23.38
N ASN A 234 0.11 -9.08 22.81
CA ASN A 234 0.80 -8.02 23.54
C ASN A 234 -0.05 -6.75 23.73
N CYS A 235 -1.33 -6.78 23.32
CA CYS A 235 -2.27 -5.65 23.46
C CYS A 235 -3.41 -6.00 24.44
N PRO A 236 -3.16 -6.13 25.76
CA PRO A 236 -4.14 -6.63 26.72
C PRO A 236 -5.36 -5.72 26.88
N ASP A 237 -5.23 -4.45 26.52
CA ASP A 237 -6.30 -3.46 26.61
C ASP A 237 -7.18 -3.36 25.35
N LEU A 238 -6.97 -4.27 24.37
CA LEU A 238 -7.73 -4.26 23.11
C LEU A 238 -9.21 -4.50 23.39
N LYS A 239 -10.04 -3.59 22.86
CA LYS A 239 -11.52 -3.57 22.98
C LYS A 239 -12.19 -3.83 21.64
N VAL A 240 -11.64 -3.27 20.56
CA VAL A 240 -12.20 -3.36 19.23
C VAL A 240 -11.16 -3.97 18.29
N LEU A 241 -11.54 -5.05 17.61
CA LEU A 241 -10.74 -5.72 16.58
C LEU A 241 -11.58 -5.90 15.33
N ASN A 242 -11.31 -5.09 14.32
CA ASN A 242 -12.00 -5.15 13.03
C ASN A 242 -11.01 -5.51 11.90
N LEU A 243 -11.19 -6.70 11.34
CA LEU A 243 -10.44 -7.23 10.20
C LEU A 243 -11.36 -7.60 9.02
N ASN A 244 -12.56 -7.03 8.96
CA ASN A 244 -13.56 -7.27 7.92
C ASN A 244 -12.94 -7.19 6.51
N ASP A 245 -13.47 -7.99 5.58
CA ASP A 245 -13.06 -7.98 4.18
C ASP A 245 -11.53 -8.17 4.01
N ASN A 246 -11.01 -9.23 4.69
CA ASN A 246 -9.67 -9.78 4.49
C ASN A 246 -9.79 -11.29 4.28
N CYS A 247 -8.82 -11.91 3.62
CA CYS A 247 -8.89 -13.34 3.35
C CYS A 247 -8.34 -14.14 4.56
N MET A 248 -9.18 -14.34 5.57
CA MET A 248 -8.77 -15.06 6.80
C MET A 248 -8.66 -16.55 6.55
N ALA A 249 -9.63 -17.13 5.86
CA ALA A 249 -9.77 -18.57 5.63
C ALA A 249 -9.60 -19.38 6.93
N ARG A 250 -9.51 -20.71 6.84
CA ARG A 250 -9.34 -21.59 8.02
C ARG A 250 -8.06 -21.29 8.80
N GLN A 251 -6.93 -21.15 8.11
CA GLN A 251 -5.61 -20.99 8.77
C GLN A 251 -5.49 -19.64 9.50
N GLY A 252 -5.97 -18.55 8.90
CA GLY A 252 -6.00 -17.25 9.54
C GLY A 252 -6.93 -17.22 10.75
N ALA A 253 -8.11 -17.86 10.62
CA ALA A 253 -9.08 -17.98 11.72
C ALA A 253 -8.49 -18.72 12.93
N VAL A 254 -7.73 -19.82 12.71
CA VAL A 254 -7.03 -20.53 13.77
C VAL A 254 -6.02 -19.60 14.47
N SER A 255 -5.20 -18.88 13.70
CA SER A 255 -4.21 -17.97 14.27
C SER A 255 -4.85 -16.86 15.10
N VAL A 256 -5.93 -16.25 14.58
CA VAL A 256 -6.68 -15.20 15.33
C VAL A 256 -7.30 -15.78 16.59
N ALA A 257 -7.90 -16.96 16.51
CA ALA A 257 -8.52 -17.63 17.66
C ALA A 257 -7.53 -17.90 18.81
N GLU A 258 -6.24 -18.09 18.53
CA GLU A 258 -5.21 -18.25 19.58
C GLU A 258 -5.00 -16.97 20.42
N ALA A 259 -5.18 -15.80 19.84
CA ALA A 259 -5.00 -14.53 20.55
C ALA A 259 -6.24 -14.13 21.37
N LEU A 260 -7.45 -14.40 20.86
CA LEU A 260 -8.70 -13.93 21.45
C LEU A 260 -8.86 -14.22 22.96
N PRO A 261 -8.52 -15.42 23.49
CA PRO A 261 -8.67 -15.70 24.90
C PRO A 261 -7.82 -14.82 25.82
N LEU A 262 -6.77 -14.18 25.31
CA LEU A 262 -5.88 -13.30 26.06
C LEU A 262 -6.41 -11.87 26.13
N LEU A 263 -7.32 -11.49 25.24
CA LEU A 263 -7.88 -10.14 25.11
C LEU A 263 -9.10 -9.94 26.04
N LYS A 264 -8.87 -9.84 27.34
CA LYS A 264 -9.95 -9.80 28.35
C LYS A 264 -10.81 -8.55 28.33
N ASN A 265 -10.38 -7.51 27.64
CA ASN A 265 -11.12 -6.26 27.48
C ASN A 265 -11.91 -6.17 26.17
N LEU A 266 -11.88 -7.23 25.34
CA LEU A 266 -12.51 -7.25 24.02
C LEU A 266 -14.03 -7.07 24.13
N GLN A 267 -14.55 -6.10 23.40
CA GLN A 267 -15.95 -5.69 23.34
C GLN A 267 -16.55 -5.94 21.96
N SER A 268 -15.82 -5.65 20.90
CA SER A 268 -16.30 -5.83 19.53
C SER A 268 -15.28 -6.59 18.70
N VAL A 269 -15.74 -7.58 17.94
CA VAL A 269 -14.99 -8.25 16.88
C VAL A 269 -15.78 -8.23 15.59
N ASN A 270 -15.10 -7.86 14.52
CA ASN A 270 -15.67 -7.91 13.17
C ASN A 270 -14.71 -8.66 12.24
N PHE A 271 -15.14 -9.85 11.83
CA PHE A 271 -14.44 -10.72 10.88
C PHE A 271 -15.34 -11.08 9.69
N GLY A 272 -16.41 -10.30 9.44
CA GLY A 272 -17.31 -10.53 8.32
C GLY A 272 -16.60 -10.38 6.98
N ASP A 273 -17.08 -11.11 5.97
CA ASP A 273 -16.51 -11.17 4.61
C ASP A 273 -15.01 -11.57 4.61
N CYS A 274 -14.68 -12.56 5.44
CA CYS A 274 -13.29 -13.02 5.63
C CYS A 274 -13.06 -14.47 5.18
N LEU A 275 -14.05 -15.12 4.58
CA LEU A 275 -14.01 -16.54 4.18
C LEU A 275 -13.64 -17.47 5.34
N VAL A 276 -14.16 -17.17 6.53
CA VAL A 276 -13.84 -17.91 7.77
C VAL A 276 -14.28 -19.36 7.69
N LYS A 277 -15.38 -19.64 6.99
CA LYS A 277 -16.03 -20.93 6.85
C LYS A 277 -16.42 -21.55 8.20
N SER A 278 -17.11 -22.68 8.16
CA SER A 278 -17.62 -23.32 9.39
C SER A 278 -16.54 -23.66 10.41
N ASP A 279 -15.39 -24.21 9.97
CA ASP A 279 -14.34 -24.66 10.88
C ASP A 279 -13.61 -23.50 11.55
N GLY A 280 -13.36 -22.41 10.80
CA GLY A 280 -12.81 -21.19 11.35
C GLY A 280 -13.76 -20.55 12.35
N ALA A 281 -15.05 -20.47 12.02
CA ALA A 281 -16.08 -19.90 12.90
C ALA A 281 -16.21 -20.68 14.23
N ILE A 282 -16.12 -22.02 14.17
CA ILE A 282 -16.08 -22.88 15.37
C ILE A 282 -14.87 -22.53 16.24
N LYS A 283 -13.69 -22.36 15.65
CA LYS A 283 -12.47 -22.02 16.40
C LYS A 283 -12.56 -20.63 17.03
N ILE A 284 -12.99 -19.62 16.26
CA ILE A 284 -13.18 -18.25 16.75
C ILE A 284 -14.22 -18.23 17.88
N ALA A 285 -15.39 -18.81 17.68
CA ALA A 285 -16.44 -18.81 18.70
C ALA A 285 -15.99 -19.50 19.99
N SER A 286 -15.32 -20.67 19.87
CA SER A 286 -14.78 -21.39 21.04
C SER A 286 -13.76 -20.53 21.80
N ALA A 287 -12.93 -19.76 21.11
CA ALA A 287 -11.96 -18.86 21.72
C ALA A 287 -12.64 -17.66 22.40
N LEU A 288 -13.67 -17.08 21.78
CA LEU A 288 -14.45 -15.96 22.30
C LEU A 288 -15.22 -16.30 23.59
N LYS A 289 -15.39 -17.57 23.92
CA LYS A 289 -15.97 -17.99 25.20
C LYS A 289 -15.27 -17.34 26.40
N ALA A 290 -13.98 -17.06 26.29
CA ALA A 290 -13.17 -16.44 27.35
C ALA A 290 -13.33 -14.91 27.49
N ASN A 291 -14.09 -14.25 26.59
CA ASN A 291 -14.22 -12.80 26.52
C ASN A 291 -15.58 -12.35 27.09
N GLU A 292 -15.64 -12.04 28.38
CA GLU A 292 -16.88 -11.77 29.10
C GLU A 292 -17.49 -10.39 28.77
N LYS A 293 -16.70 -9.47 28.21
CA LYS A 293 -17.13 -8.09 27.93
C LYS A 293 -17.63 -7.89 26.50
N LEU A 294 -17.80 -8.98 25.73
CA LEU A 294 -18.24 -8.89 24.34
C LEU A 294 -19.64 -8.27 24.25
N GLU A 295 -19.75 -7.24 23.44
CA GLU A 295 -20.97 -6.54 23.08
C GLU A 295 -21.39 -6.86 21.64
N GLU A 296 -20.42 -7.10 20.77
CA GLU A 296 -20.65 -7.30 19.34
C GLU A 296 -19.74 -8.39 18.76
N VAL A 297 -20.35 -9.29 17.99
CA VAL A 297 -19.65 -10.34 17.20
C VAL A 297 -20.23 -10.33 15.79
N ILE A 298 -19.42 -10.03 14.79
CA ILE A 298 -19.79 -10.01 13.38
C ILE A 298 -19.02 -11.11 12.64
N LEU A 299 -19.77 -12.06 12.07
CA LEU A 299 -19.33 -13.19 11.25
C LEU A 299 -20.26 -13.31 10.03
N SER A 300 -20.63 -12.18 9.43
CA SER A 300 -21.51 -12.10 8.28
C SER A 300 -20.74 -12.37 6.97
N PHE A 301 -21.39 -13.01 5.99
CA PHE A 301 -20.82 -13.29 4.66
C PHE A 301 -19.55 -14.15 4.69
N ASP A 302 -19.49 -15.17 5.56
CA ASP A 302 -18.31 -15.99 5.83
C ASP A 302 -18.43 -17.45 5.36
N GLU A 303 -19.42 -17.79 4.54
CA GLU A 303 -19.70 -19.17 4.06
C GLU A 303 -19.89 -20.18 5.21
N ILE A 304 -20.44 -19.72 6.34
CA ILE A 304 -20.69 -20.58 7.50
C ILE A 304 -21.93 -21.43 7.27
N LYS A 305 -21.81 -22.75 7.41
CA LYS A 305 -22.92 -23.71 7.30
C LYS A 305 -23.56 -23.99 8.67
N SER A 306 -24.77 -24.55 8.66
CA SER A 306 -25.59 -24.87 9.85
C SER A 306 -24.85 -25.66 10.94
N ARG A 307 -23.88 -26.53 10.58
CA ARG A 307 -23.09 -27.35 11.49
C ARG A 307 -22.27 -26.55 12.53
N ALA A 308 -21.95 -25.29 12.24
CA ALA A 308 -21.19 -24.44 13.16
C ALA A 308 -22.08 -23.75 14.22
N LEU A 309 -23.36 -23.57 13.93
CA LEU A 309 -24.29 -22.81 14.78
C LEU A 309 -24.35 -23.29 16.24
N PRO A 310 -24.42 -24.59 16.55
CA PRO A 310 -24.46 -25.03 17.94
C PRO A 310 -23.25 -24.55 18.75
N VAL A 311 -22.04 -24.64 18.15
CA VAL A 311 -20.81 -24.21 18.83
C VAL A 311 -20.75 -22.69 18.97
N ILE A 312 -21.15 -21.94 17.94
CA ILE A 312 -21.20 -20.47 17.96
C ILE A 312 -22.16 -20.01 19.09
N CYS A 313 -23.39 -20.53 19.07
CA CYS A 313 -24.40 -20.13 20.02
C CYS A 313 -24.06 -20.55 21.46
N ASP A 314 -23.60 -21.79 21.68
CA ASP A 314 -23.20 -22.27 23.00
C ASP A 314 -22.00 -21.51 23.59
N SER A 315 -21.07 -21.05 22.73
CA SER A 315 -19.91 -20.27 23.16
C SER A 315 -20.25 -18.85 23.58
N LEU A 316 -21.30 -18.28 22.99
CA LEU A 316 -21.73 -16.91 23.26
C LEU A 316 -22.93 -16.82 24.22
N ARG A 317 -23.58 -17.95 24.50
CA ARG A 317 -24.71 -18.00 25.42
C ARG A 317 -24.31 -17.55 26.82
N GLY A 318 -25.17 -16.73 27.44
CA GLY A 318 -24.94 -16.22 28.80
C GLY A 318 -24.04 -14.97 28.86
N LYS A 319 -23.54 -14.46 27.75
CA LYS A 319 -22.82 -13.19 27.72
C LYS A 319 -23.81 -12.04 27.82
N THR A 320 -23.95 -11.49 29.05
CA THR A 320 -24.94 -10.48 29.36
C THR A 320 -24.73 -9.11 28.71
N ALA A 321 -23.51 -8.83 28.25
CA ALA A 321 -23.16 -7.61 27.55
C ALA A 321 -23.41 -7.71 26.03
N LEU A 322 -23.62 -8.90 25.47
CA LEU A 322 -23.75 -9.11 24.03
C LEU A 322 -25.05 -8.49 23.51
N LYS A 323 -24.94 -7.56 22.59
CA LYS A 323 -26.03 -6.82 21.95
C LYS A 323 -26.28 -7.26 20.53
N ILE A 324 -25.24 -7.72 19.82
CA ILE A 324 -25.29 -8.09 18.41
C ILE A 324 -24.45 -9.35 18.18
N LEU A 325 -25.07 -10.36 17.58
CA LEU A 325 -24.43 -11.49 16.91
C LEU A 325 -24.88 -11.47 15.44
N ASP A 326 -24.07 -10.87 14.59
CA ASP A 326 -24.38 -10.74 13.16
C ASP A 326 -23.87 -11.97 12.40
N LEU A 327 -24.81 -12.74 11.84
CA LEU A 327 -24.58 -13.95 11.06
C LEU A 327 -25.22 -13.83 9.66
N GLU A 328 -25.55 -12.61 9.21
CA GLU A 328 -26.16 -12.33 7.93
C GLU A 328 -25.32 -12.89 6.76
N GLY A 329 -25.96 -13.33 5.67
CA GLY A 329 -25.26 -13.74 4.44
C GLY A 329 -24.49 -15.07 4.54
N ASN A 330 -24.77 -15.90 5.55
CA ASN A 330 -24.22 -17.25 5.68
C ASN A 330 -25.22 -18.31 5.20
N THR A 331 -24.74 -19.50 4.87
CA THR A 331 -25.54 -20.60 4.28
C THR A 331 -26.05 -21.55 5.36
N PHE A 332 -27.14 -21.19 6.03
CA PHE A 332 -27.69 -22.02 7.13
C PHE A 332 -28.84 -22.93 6.71
N GLY A 333 -29.58 -22.58 5.71
CA GLY A 333 -30.75 -23.31 5.24
C GLY A 333 -31.85 -23.52 6.32
N SER A 334 -32.82 -24.36 6.02
CA SER A 334 -33.93 -24.69 6.93
C SER A 334 -33.46 -25.33 8.25
N LYS A 335 -32.44 -26.20 8.18
CA LYS A 335 -31.83 -26.87 9.35
C LYS A 335 -31.19 -25.89 10.32
N GLY A 336 -30.48 -24.87 9.80
CA GLY A 336 -29.90 -23.82 10.63
C GLY A 336 -30.95 -23.01 11.34
N ARG A 337 -32.04 -22.64 10.67
CA ARG A 337 -33.18 -21.94 11.28
C ARG A 337 -33.79 -22.75 12.43
N GLU A 338 -33.96 -24.08 12.26
CA GLU A 338 -34.42 -24.96 13.33
C GLU A 338 -33.45 -24.94 14.54
N ILE A 339 -32.14 -25.00 14.29
CA ILE A 339 -31.13 -24.94 15.35
C ILE A 339 -31.26 -23.63 16.13
N LEU A 340 -31.38 -22.50 15.44
CA LEU A 340 -31.44 -21.16 16.05
C LEU A 340 -32.65 -20.97 16.97
N THR A 341 -33.78 -21.69 16.72
CA THR A 341 -34.94 -21.65 17.64
C THR A 341 -34.62 -22.09 19.06
N ARG A 342 -33.51 -22.80 19.28
CA ARG A 342 -33.06 -23.26 20.60
C ARG A 342 -32.31 -22.18 21.37
N TYR A 343 -32.05 -21.03 20.74
CA TYR A 343 -31.25 -19.94 21.30
C TYR A 343 -32.00 -18.59 21.25
N PRO A 344 -33.24 -18.50 21.80
CA PRO A 344 -34.05 -17.30 21.70
C PRO A 344 -33.47 -16.10 22.49
N ASP A 345 -32.54 -16.36 23.40
CA ASP A 345 -31.92 -15.35 24.25
C ASP A 345 -30.72 -14.65 23.59
N LEU A 346 -30.23 -15.15 22.46
CA LEU A 346 -29.11 -14.53 21.75
C LEU A 346 -29.60 -13.46 20.79
N PRO A 347 -28.92 -12.30 20.74
CA PRO A 347 -29.29 -11.18 19.86
C PRO A 347 -28.80 -11.41 18.41
N ILE A 348 -29.30 -12.50 17.78
CA ILE A 348 -28.86 -12.94 16.48
C ILE A 348 -29.52 -12.09 15.40
N LYS A 349 -28.69 -11.52 14.50
CA LYS A 349 -29.12 -10.87 13.28
C LYS A 349 -28.86 -11.82 12.09
N LEU A 350 -29.92 -12.08 11.34
CA LEU A 350 -29.91 -12.84 10.08
C LEU A 350 -30.43 -11.93 8.98
N GLY A 351 -29.87 -12.06 7.78
CA GLY A 351 -30.42 -11.44 6.59
C GLY A 351 -31.66 -12.14 6.06
N GLU A 352 -32.20 -11.66 4.95
CA GLU A 352 -33.17 -12.37 4.14
C GLU A 352 -32.41 -13.50 3.41
N ASP A 353 -32.41 -14.70 4.01
CA ASP A 353 -31.74 -15.85 3.43
C ASP A 353 -32.40 -16.23 2.11
N GLU A 354 -31.63 -16.28 1.05
CA GLU A 354 -31.97 -17.06 -0.12
C GLU A 354 -31.95 -18.53 0.33
N ASP A 355 -33.09 -19.23 0.12
CA ASP A 355 -33.26 -20.64 0.46
C ASP A 355 -32.46 -21.53 -0.54
N GLU A 356 -31.13 -21.45 -0.51
CA GLU A 356 -30.30 -22.44 -1.16
C GLU A 356 -30.33 -23.72 -0.32
N GLU A 357 -30.87 -24.78 -0.88
CA GLU A 357 -30.84 -26.11 -0.29
C GLU A 357 -29.37 -26.51 -0.10
N GLU A 358 -29.00 -26.91 1.12
CA GLU A 358 -27.69 -27.49 1.40
C GLU A 358 -27.53 -28.75 0.51
N GLU A 359 -26.69 -28.69 -0.53
CA GLU A 359 -26.16 -29.92 -1.12
C GLU A 359 -25.33 -30.61 -0.04
N GLU A 360 -25.81 -31.80 0.39
CA GLU A 360 -25.08 -32.68 1.30
C GLU A 360 -23.84 -33.21 0.55
N GLU A 361 -22.74 -32.46 0.56
CA GLU A 361 -21.44 -33.02 0.24
C GLU A 361 -20.99 -33.85 1.44
N GLU A 362 -21.15 -35.17 1.30
CA GLU A 362 -20.56 -36.17 2.18
C GLU A 362 -19.04 -36.02 2.20
N SER A 363 -18.49 -35.94 3.41
CA SER A 363 -17.11 -36.26 3.81
C SER A 363 -15.98 -35.68 2.92
N GLU A 364 -15.55 -34.46 3.22
CA GLU A 364 -14.14 -34.13 2.97
C GLU A 364 -13.27 -34.89 3.99
N GLU A 365 -12.65 -35.97 3.53
CA GLU A 365 -11.57 -36.67 4.23
C GLU A 365 -10.48 -35.67 4.62
N GLU A 366 -9.90 -35.86 5.78
CA GLU A 366 -8.71 -35.18 6.27
C GLU A 366 -7.52 -35.42 5.30
N GLY A 367 -7.50 -34.64 4.22
CA GLY A 367 -6.32 -34.49 3.38
C GLY A 367 -5.44 -33.40 3.98
N GLU A 368 -4.27 -33.81 4.47
CA GLU A 368 -3.16 -32.90 4.69
C GLU A 368 -2.85 -32.19 3.36
N GLU A 369 -3.42 -30.99 3.13
CA GLU A 369 -2.99 -30.14 2.02
C GLU A 369 -1.60 -29.59 2.35
N GLU A 370 -0.60 -30.22 1.75
CA GLU A 370 0.71 -29.62 1.51
C GLU A 370 0.49 -28.25 0.85
N VAL A 371 1.23 -27.27 1.32
CA VAL A 371 1.22 -25.89 0.85
C VAL A 371 1.64 -25.87 -0.62
N GLU A 372 0.72 -26.04 -1.55
CA GLU A 372 0.90 -25.56 -2.90
C GLU A 372 0.70 -24.04 -2.89
N GLU A 373 1.76 -23.33 -3.24
CA GLU A 373 1.73 -21.89 -3.54
C GLU A 373 0.70 -21.65 -4.65
N GLU A 374 -0.51 -21.24 -4.27
CA GLU A 374 -1.51 -20.84 -5.25
C GLU A 374 -1.03 -19.60 -6.00
N LYS A 375 -0.89 -19.80 -7.29
CA LYS A 375 -0.68 -18.76 -8.29
C LYS A 375 -1.86 -17.79 -8.24
N GLU A 376 -1.53 -16.49 -8.10
CA GLU A 376 -2.46 -15.39 -8.23
C GLU A 376 -3.31 -15.51 -9.50
N GLY A 377 -4.59 -15.77 -9.32
CA GLY A 377 -5.61 -15.62 -10.36
C GLY A 377 -6.08 -14.19 -10.41
N GLY A 378 -5.46 -13.37 -11.27
CA GLY A 378 -6.04 -12.08 -11.66
C GLY A 378 -7.28 -12.33 -12.51
N SER A 379 -8.43 -11.84 -12.09
CA SER A 379 -9.63 -11.78 -12.89
C SER A 379 -9.41 -10.82 -14.06
N GLU A 380 -9.18 -11.36 -15.24
CA GLU A 380 -9.29 -10.65 -16.52
C GLU A 380 -10.76 -10.71 -16.94
N GLU A 381 -11.42 -9.55 -17.01
CA GLU A 381 -12.67 -9.40 -17.74
C GLU A 381 -12.38 -9.57 -19.23
N GLU A 382 -12.86 -10.66 -19.83
CA GLU A 382 -12.80 -10.89 -21.27
C GLU A 382 -13.87 -10.04 -21.97
N GLU A 383 -13.45 -9.01 -22.73
CA GLU A 383 -14.26 -8.47 -23.81
C GLU A 383 -14.18 -9.40 -25.03
N GLU A 384 -15.31 -9.98 -25.42
CA GLU A 384 -15.47 -10.75 -26.64
C GLU A 384 -15.26 -9.86 -27.87
N GLY A 385 -14.17 -10.07 -28.59
CA GLY A 385 -13.91 -9.52 -29.93
C GLY A 385 -13.96 -10.61 -30.98
N GLU A 386 -14.83 -10.44 -31.99
CA GLU A 386 -15.12 -11.35 -33.11
C GLU A 386 -13.88 -11.88 -33.81
N VAL A 387 -13.87 -13.22 -34.01
CA VAL A 387 -12.86 -13.95 -34.79
C VAL A 387 -13.23 -13.86 -36.28
N VAL A 388 -12.44 -13.12 -37.05
CA VAL A 388 -12.43 -13.24 -38.53
C VAL A 388 -11.30 -14.18 -38.93
N ALA A 389 -11.70 -15.30 -39.52
CA ALA A 389 -10.80 -16.31 -40.07
C ALA A 389 -10.05 -15.79 -41.30
N THR A 390 -8.73 -15.83 -41.31
CA THR A 390 -7.93 -15.73 -42.53
C THR A 390 -7.03 -16.95 -42.71
N THR A 391 -7.17 -17.54 -43.87
CA THR A 391 -6.45 -18.70 -44.41
C THR A 391 -4.94 -18.48 -44.53
N PRO A 392 -4.10 -19.56 -44.54
CA PRO A 392 -2.64 -19.45 -44.53
C PRO A 392 -2.06 -19.18 -45.94
N VAL A 393 -1.22 -18.16 -46.02
CA VAL A 393 -0.43 -17.87 -47.22
C VAL A 393 0.95 -18.52 -47.08
N LYS A 394 1.34 -19.22 -48.15
CA LYS A 394 2.61 -19.96 -48.31
C LYS A 394 3.85 -19.06 -48.21
N ALA A 395 4.86 -19.61 -47.56
CA ALA A 395 6.22 -19.06 -47.50
C ALA A 395 6.83 -18.88 -48.87
N ALA A 396 7.33 -17.68 -49.17
CA ALA A 396 8.21 -17.39 -50.31
C ALA A 396 9.65 -17.22 -49.81
N GLN A 397 10.59 -17.83 -50.53
CA GLN A 397 12.03 -17.80 -50.25
C GLN A 397 12.62 -16.40 -50.44
N PRO A 398 13.65 -15.99 -49.70
CA PRO A 398 14.27 -14.69 -49.84
C PRO A 398 15.14 -14.58 -51.07
N GLN A 399 14.84 -13.64 -51.94
CA GLN A 399 15.74 -13.20 -53.01
C GLN A 399 16.82 -12.29 -52.39
N VAL A 400 18.09 -12.61 -52.70
CA VAL A 400 19.25 -11.79 -52.37
C VAL A 400 19.24 -10.54 -53.23
N ILE A 401 18.95 -9.40 -52.66
CA ILE A 401 19.16 -8.08 -53.27
C ILE A 401 20.52 -7.57 -52.79
N GLN A 402 21.48 -7.46 -53.70
CA GLN A 402 22.72 -6.73 -53.49
C GLN A 402 22.38 -5.24 -53.34
N VAL A 403 22.54 -4.71 -52.13
CA VAL A 403 22.43 -3.26 -51.85
C VAL A 403 23.82 -2.66 -51.94
N THR A 404 24.03 -1.82 -52.92
CA THR A 404 25.18 -0.94 -53.01
C THR A 404 25.19 0.06 -51.85
N GLU A 405 26.24 0.04 -51.05
CA GLU A 405 26.43 0.94 -49.90
C GLU A 405 26.63 2.38 -50.38
N SER A 406 25.61 3.23 -50.11
CA SER A 406 25.80 4.68 -49.98
C SER A 406 26.23 4.99 -48.55
N PRO A 407 27.05 6.02 -48.26
CA PRO A 407 27.51 6.32 -46.91
C PRO A 407 26.30 6.65 -46.01
N GLU A 408 26.07 5.78 -45.01
CA GLU A 408 24.97 5.95 -44.07
C GLU A 408 25.20 7.25 -43.27
N LYS A 409 24.23 8.13 -43.29
CA LYS A 409 24.22 9.41 -42.58
C LYS A 409 24.28 9.15 -41.07
N GLU A 410 25.23 9.78 -40.36
CA GLU A 410 25.30 9.69 -38.89
C GLU A 410 23.97 10.05 -38.24
N LEU A 411 23.51 9.22 -37.29
CA LEU A 411 22.26 9.41 -36.53
C LEU A 411 22.43 10.37 -35.34
N SER A 412 21.36 11.09 -35.00
CA SER A 412 21.28 11.80 -33.72
C SER A 412 20.88 10.87 -32.56
N VAL A 413 21.14 11.32 -31.32
CA VAL A 413 20.74 10.55 -30.11
C VAL A 413 19.21 10.42 -30.03
N GLU A 414 18.43 11.43 -30.40
CA GLU A 414 16.96 11.36 -30.40
C GLU A 414 16.42 10.36 -31.43
N GLN A 415 17.12 10.18 -32.56
CA GLN A 415 16.74 9.19 -33.55
C GLN A 415 17.06 7.76 -33.08
N PHE A 416 18.15 7.58 -32.31
CA PHE A 416 18.48 6.33 -31.67
C PHE A 416 17.45 5.97 -30.58
N LEU A 417 17.04 6.93 -29.74
CA LEU A 417 16.06 6.71 -28.66
C LEU A 417 14.68 6.24 -29.17
N LYS A 418 14.29 6.67 -30.38
CA LYS A 418 13.03 6.21 -30.99
C LYS A 418 13.01 4.73 -31.34
N GLU A 419 14.19 4.14 -31.60
CA GLU A 419 14.33 2.75 -31.99
C GLU A 419 15.71 2.24 -31.55
N PRO A 420 15.85 1.79 -30.29
CA PRO A 420 17.14 1.50 -29.66
C PRO A 420 17.69 0.12 -30.08
N LEU A 421 18.00 -0.01 -31.38
CA LEU A 421 18.62 -1.18 -31.95
C LEU A 421 20.15 -1.03 -31.98
N SER A 422 20.88 -2.12 -31.77
CA SER A 422 22.36 -2.13 -31.80
C SER A 422 22.91 -1.57 -33.09
N ARG A 423 22.22 -1.80 -34.23
CA ARG A 423 22.57 -1.19 -35.53
C ARG A 423 22.50 0.34 -35.49
N LYS A 424 21.45 0.91 -34.90
CA LYS A 424 21.31 2.37 -34.77
C LYS A 424 22.29 2.96 -33.75
N PHE A 425 22.63 2.22 -32.71
CA PHE A 425 23.70 2.59 -31.79
C PHE A 425 25.07 2.67 -32.52
N SER A 426 25.34 1.76 -33.46
CA SER A 426 26.52 1.81 -34.31
C SER A 426 26.55 3.06 -35.20
N LEU A 427 25.41 3.49 -35.75
CA LEU A 427 25.27 4.66 -36.61
C LEU A 427 25.43 6.03 -35.88
N LEU A 428 25.54 6.05 -34.55
CA LEU A 428 25.96 7.23 -33.81
C LEU A 428 27.43 7.62 -34.10
N GLY A 429 28.19 6.75 -34.78
CA GLY A 429 29.57 6.99 -35.21
C GLY A 429 30.60 6.71 -34.10
N THR A 430 31.83 7.13 -34.37
CA THR A 430 32.96 6.95 -33.44
C THR A 430 32.86 7.84 -32.20
N GLU A 431 32.10 8.92 -32.26
CA GLU A 431 31.91 9.89 -31.19
C GLU A 431 30.65 9.60 -30.32
N ARG A 432 30.10 8.37 -30.42
CA ARG A 432 28.85 8.01 -29.69
C ARG A 432 28.91 8.27 -28.19
N TYR A 433 30.06 8.05 -27.57
CA TYR A 433 30.31 8.34 -26.17
C TYR A 433 30.09 9.82 -25.86
N SER A 434 30.75 10.70 -26.60
CA SER A 434 30.63 12.16 -26.42
C SER A 434 29.21 12.66 -26.71
N LYS A 435 28.56 12.15 -27.76
CA LYS A 435 27.19 12.51 -28.14
C LYS A 435 26.19 12.14 -27.07
N ILE A 436 26.26 10.91 -26.55
CA ILE A 436 25.34 10.43 -25.48
C ILE A 436 25.59 11.16 -24.17
N LYS A 437 26.86 11.37 -23.81
CA LYS A 437 27.22 12.15 -22.61
C LYS A 437 26.69 13.58 -22.68
N SER A 438 26.89 14.28 -23.79
CA SER A 438 26.38 15.65 -23.98
C SER A 438 24.86 15.71 -23.97
N TYR A 439 24.18 14.74 -24.55
CA TYR A 439 22.73 14.64 -24.49
C TYR A 439 22.24 14.45 -23.05
N PHE A 440 22.86 13.55 -22.28
CA PHE A 440 22.52 13.35 -20.86
C PHE A 440 22.73 14.65 -20.04
N GLU A 441 23.82 15.35 -20.28
CA GLU A 441 24.14 16.61 -19.58
C GLU A 441 23.22 17.79 -19.99
N SER A 442 22.49 17.66 -21.09
CA SER A 442 21.47 18.63 -21.51
C SER A 442 20.09 18.39 -20.91
N LEU A 443 19.86 17.26 -20.24
CA LEU A 443 18.58 16.95 -19.61
C LEU A 443 18.37 17.81 -18.36
N ALA A 444 17.15 18.28 -18.16
CA ALA A 444 16.77 18.93 -16.91
C ALA A 444 16.77 17.90 -15.75
N GLU A 445 17.02 18.33 -14.53
CA GLU A 445 17.03 17.46 -13.35
C GLU A 445 15.68 16.73 -13.15
N SER A 446 14.57 17.38 -13.46
CA SER A 446 13.22 16.81 -13.45
C SER A 446 13.04 15.63 -14.43
N ASP A 447 13.84 15.58 -15.49
CA ASP A 447 13.74 14.58 -16.54
C ASP A 447 14.68 13.37 -16.32
N LEU A 448 15.55 13.42 -15.30
CA LEU A 448 16.54 12.37 -15.08
C LEU A 448 15.93 11.03 -14.70
N THR A 449 14.83 11.02 -13.93
CA THR A 449 14.12 9.79 -13.55
C THR A 449 13.28 9.18 -14.68
N THR A 450 13.02 9.94 -15.73
CA THR A 450 12.26 9.50 -16.91
C THR A 450 13.20 9.35 -18.12
N ARG A 451 13.55 10.45 -18.77
CA ARG A 451 14.40 10.44 -19.99
C ARG A 451 15.83 10.00 -19.73
N GLY A 452 16.38 10.28 -18.53
CA GLY A 452 17.72 9.82 -18.16
C GLY A 452 17.77 8.29 -18.02
N VAL A 453 16.75 7.69 -17.37
CA VAL A 453 16.61 6.24 -17.27
C VAL A 453 16.31 5.62 -18.63
N GLU A 454 15.45 6.23 -19.45
CA GLU A 454 15.17 5.80 -20.82
C GLU A 454 16.46 5.74 -21.66
N LEU A 455 17.28 6.77 -21.63
CA LEU A 455 18.57 6.80 -22.31
C LEU A 455 19.49 5.67 -21.82
N PHE A 456 19.56 5.44 -20.51
CA PHE A 456 20.32 4.35 -19.91
C PHE A 456 19.85 3.00 -20.46
N MET A 457 18.54 2.73 -20.46
CA MET A 457 17.96 1.47 -20.94
C MET A 457 18.21 1.25 -22.44
N CYS A 458 18.08 2.31 -23.25
CA CYS A 458 18.36 2.26 -24.69
C CYS A 458 19.81 1.89 -24.99
N VAL A 459 20.76 2.50 -24.27
CA VAL A 459 22.20 2.18 -24.41
C VAL A 459 22.46 0.74 -23.97
N CYS A 460 21.93 0.35 -22.80
CA CYS A 460 22.09 -1.00 -22.24
C CYS A 460 21.55 -2.09 -23.19
N SER A 461 20.45 -1.81 -23.92
CA SER A 461 19.89 -2.73 -24.92
C SER A 461 20.93 -3.19 -25.95
N SER A 462 21.92 -2.35 -26.28
CA SER A 462 22.99 -2.67 -27.25
C SER A 462 24.07 -3.60 -26.67
N ALA A 463 24.10 -3.83 -25.34
CA ALA A 463 25.11 -4.70 -24.71
C ALA A 463 24.86 -6.21 -24.97
N ALA A 464 23.68 -6.60 -25.46
CA ALA A 464 23.36 -7.95 -25.90
C ALA A 464 23.84 -8.24 -27.35
N CYS A 465 24.49 -7.28 -28.03
CA CYS A 465 24.97 -7.43 -29.39
C CYS A 465 26.15 -8.42 -29.49
N LYS A 466 26.24 -9.13 -30.62
CA LYS A 466 27.37 -10.04 -30.92
C LYS A 466 28.64 -9.29 -31.32
N ASP A 467 28.56 -8.01 -31.70
CA ASP A 467 29.71 -7.17 -32.01
C ASP A 467 30.37 -6.71 -30.70
N GLU A 468 31.57 -7.22 -30.43
CA GLU A 468 32.31 -6.97 -29.20
C GLU A 468 32.68 -5.48 -29.01
N LYS A 469 32.84 -4.72 -30.09
CA LYS A 469 33.10 -3.27 -29.98
C LYS A 469 31.85 -2.51 -29.56
N ILE A 470 30.71 -2.82 -30.17
CA ILE A 470 29.41 -2.22 -29.82
C ILE A 470 29.04 -2.58 -28.37
N LYS A 471 29.23 -3.83 -27.99
CA LYS A 471 29.00 -4.32 -26.64
C LYS A 471 29.91 -3.62 -25.63
N SER A 472 31.20 -3.48 -25.92
CA SER A 472 32.13 -2.77 -25.04
C SER A 472 31.76 -1.31 -24.85
N ASP A 473 31.42 -0.60 -25.95
CA ASP A 473 31.00 0.80 -25.88
C ASP A 473 29.67 0.97 -25.11
N ALA A 474 28.72 0.05 -25.29
CA ALA A 474 27.44 0.06 -24.55
C ALA A 474 27.64 -0.18 -23.05
N LEU A 475 28.57 -1.08 -22.67
CA LEU A 475 28.94 -1.32 -21.28
C LEU A 475 29.59 -0.09 -20.65
N GLU A 476 30.53 0.56 -21.36
CA GLU A 476 31.23 1.74 -20.84
C GLU A 476 30.28 2.93 -20.67
N ILE A 477 29.45 3.22 -21.68
CA ILE A 477 28.50 4.32 -21.66
C ILE A 477 27.38 4.04 -20.63
N GLY A 478 26.90 2.79 -20.55
CA GLY A 478 25.90 2.37 -19.55
C GLY A 478 26.42 2.58 -18.12
N LEU A 479 27.68 2.25 -17.85
CA LEU A 479 28.33 2.48 -16.58
C LEU A 479 28.40 3.97 -16.23
N LEU A 480 28.80 4.81 -17.19
CA LEU A 480 28.84 6.27 -17.03
C LEU A 480 27.45 6.84 -16.67
N LEU A 481 26.42 6.47 -17.43
CA LEU A 481 25.06 6.96 -17.22
C LEU A 481 24.51 6.52 -15.87
N PHE A 482 24.72 5.26 -15.49
CA PHE A 482 24.33 4.74 -14.19
C PHE A 482 24.96 5.54 -13.04
N THR A 483 26.29 5.74 -13.11
CA THR A 483 27.02 6.49 -12.07
C THR A 483 26.48 7.90 -11.95
N LYS A 484 26.26 8.61 -13.07
CA LYS A 484 25.72 9.98 -13.05
C LYS A 484 24.30 10.04 -12.50
N LEU A 485 23.42 9.10 -12.87
CA LEU A 485 22.04 9.01 -12.37
C LEU A 485 22.03 8.78 -10.85
N PHE A 486 22.81 7.84 -10.35
CA PHE A 486 22.84 7.53 -8.93
C PHE A 486 23.57 8.56 -8.08
N ASP A 487 24.59 9.24 -8.61
CA ASP A 487 25.24 10.36 -7.95
C ASP A 487 24.30 11.56 -7.79
N TRP A 488 23.50 11.84 -8.82
CA TRP A 488 22.44 12.82 -8.73
C TRP A 488 21.36 12.39 -7.72
N ALA A 489 20.85 11.16 -7.82
CA ALA A 489 19.78 10.65 -6.97
C ALA A 489 20.18 10.62 -5.48
N LYS A 490 21.46 10.34 -5.17
CA LYS A 490 21.98 10.44 -3.78
C LYS A 490 21.99 11.89 -3.27
N LYS A 491 22.33 12.86 -4.13
CA LYS A 491 22.37 14.28 -3.76
C LYS A 491 20.99 14.89 -3.57
N SER A 492 20.01 14.43 -4.38
CA SER A 492 18.63 14.92 -4.37
C SER A 492 17.68 14.06 -3.54
N ASP A 493 18.19 13.08 -2.77
CA ASP A 493 17.40 12.09 -2.00
C ASP A 493 16.35 11.33 -2.84
N SER A 494 16.66 11.09 -4.11
CA SER A 494 15.74 10.51 -5.11
C SER A 494 16.08 9.07 -5.49
N VAL A 495 16.87 8.35 -4.67
CA VAL A 495 17.30 6.97 -4.97
C VAL A 495 16.11 6.02 -5.11
N SER A 496 15.09 6.16 -4.28
CA SER A 496 13.89 5.31 -4.34
C SER A 496 13.09 5.55 -5.62
N LEU A 497 12.97 6.81 -6.06
CA LEU A 497 12.31 7.18 -7.30
C LEU A 497 13.05 6.62 -8.52
N LEU A 498 14.38 6.71 -8.50
CA LEU A 498 15.23 6.16 -9.56
C LEU A 498 15.13 4.62 -9.62
N ASN A 499 15.08 3.94 -8.47
CA ASN A 499 14.88 2.50 -8.40
C ASN A 499 13.54 2.08 -9.01
N ASN A 500 12.45 2.78 -8.67
CA ASN A 500 11.13 2.51 -9.25
C ASN A 500 11.13 2.70 -10.77
N SER A 501 11.74 3.78 -11.26
CA SER A 501 11.85 4.02 -12.71
C SER A 501 12.64 2.91 -13.40
N LEU A 502 13.74 2.42 -12.82
CA LEU A 502 14.50 1.27 -13.33
C LEU A 502 13.64 0.01 -13.39
N LEU A 503 12.93 -0.33 -12.31
CA LEU A 503 12.08 -1.53 -12.25
C LEU A 503 10.97 -1.51 -13.30
N ILE A 504 10.32 -0.35 -13.50
CA ILE A 504 9.30 -0.15 -14.54
C ILE A 504 9.90 -0.38 -15.93
N ASN A 505 11.03 0.24 -16.22
CA ASN A 505 11.69 0.13 -17.51
C ASN A 505 12.29 -1.27 -17.78
N MET A 506 12.64 -2.02 -16.73
CA MET A 506 13.01 -3.44 -16.80
C MET A 506 11.78 -4.36 -16.86
N GLN A 507 10.57 -3.82 -16.80
CA GLN A 507 9.30 -4.56 -16.80
C GLN A 507 9.17 -5.53 -15.60
N LEU A 508 9.84 -5.24 -14.50
CA LEU A 508 9.76 -5.99 -13.24
C LEU A 508 8.55 -5.57 -12.40
N ILE A 509 8.02 -4.37 -12.63
CA ILE A 509 6.76 -3.88 -12.06
C ILE A 509 5.94 -3.18 -13.15
N LYS A 510 4.61 -3.17 -13.00
CA LYS A 510 3.69 -2.45 -13.90
C LYS A 510 3.76 -0.94 -13.57
N ALA A 511 3.72 -0.09 -14.59
CA ALA A 511 3.51 1.34 -14.38
C ALA A 511 2.05 1.57 -13.96
N GLU A 512 1.81 2.37 -12.94
CA GLU A 512 0.45 2.67 -12.44
C GLU A 512 -0.43 3.40 -13.47
N GLU A 513 0.16 4.08 -14.45
CA GLU A 513 -0.56 4.72 -15.57
C GLU A 513 -0.45 3.87 -16.84
N GLY A 514 -1.37 2.93 -17.01
CA GLY A 514 -1.38 1.94 -18.10
C GLY A 514 -1.48 2.49 -19.53
N ASN A 515 -1.64 3.79 -19.77
CA ASN A 515 -1.89 4.36 -21.10
C ASN A 515 -0.93 5.45 -21.59
N LYS A 516 0.06 5.89 -20.84
CA LYS A 516 1.02 6.93 -21.26
C LYS A 516 2.40 6.39 -21.64
N TYR A 517 2.77 5.20 -21.20
CA TYR A 517 4.01 4.58 -21.64
C TYR A 517 3.74 3.68 -22.84
N LYS A 518 4.09 4.14 -24.03
CA LYS A 518 4.26 3.24 -25.17
C LYS A 518 5.28 2.19 -24.75
N PRO A 519 5.01 0.88 -24.96
CA PRO A 519 5.99 -0.15 -24.66
C PRO A 519 7.23 0.11 -25.54
N VAL A 520 8.28 0.62 -24.94
CA VAL A 520 9.58 0.71 -25.62
C VAL A 520 10.16 -0.70 -25.63
N VAL A 521 10.49 -1.17 -26.81
CA VAL A 521 11.01 -2.52 -27.01
C VAL A 521 12.52 -2.48 -26.86
N TRP A 522 12.98 -2.34 -25.61
CA TRP A 522 14.41 -2.56 -25.31
C TRP A 522 14.72 -4.04 -25.18
N ASN A 523 15.98 -4.38 -25.46
CA ASN A 523 16.49 -5.71 -25.15
C ASN A 523 16.86 -5.77 -23.64
N ILE A 524 16.02 -6.43 -22.84
CA ILE A 524 16.22 -6.59 -21.39
C ILE A 524 17.51 -7.35 -21.07
N GLU A 525 17.92 -8.30 -21.90
CA GLU A 525 19.18 -9.04 -21.73
C GLU A 525 20.38 -8.11 -21.63
N GLY A 526 20.47 -7.11 -22.51
CA GLY A 526 21.53 -6.12 -22.47
C GLY A 526 21.54 -5.33 -21.17
N CYS A 527 20.35 -4.99 -20.63
CA CYS A 527 20.25 -4.31 -19.35
C CYS A 527 20.73 -5.17 -18.17
N LEU A 528 20.41 -6.47 -18.16
CA LEU A 528 20.89 -7.42 -17.15
C LEU A 528 22.42 -7.55 -17.20
N ILE A 529 23.02 -7.60 -18.39
CA ILE A 529 24.48 -7.66 -18.59
C ILE A 529 25.17 -6.40 -18.05
N VAL A 530 24.62 -5.22 -18.31
CA VAL A 530 25.20 -3.95 -17.80
C VAL A 530 25.07 -3.88 -16.27
N LEU A 531 23.94 -4.26 -15.70
CA LEU A 531 23.73 -4.27 -14.25
C LEU A 531 24.64 -5.28 -13.54
N GLU A 532 24.89 -6.47 -14.14
CA GLU A 532 25.89 -7.44 -13.66
C GLU A 532 27.28 -6.79 -13.57
N LYS A 533 27.69 -6.06 -14.60
CA LYS A 533 28.96 -5.35 -14.64
C LYS A 533 29.07 -4.27 -13.57
N ILE A 534 27.99 -3.48 -13.37
CA ILE A 534 27.88 -2.45 -12.34
C ILE A 534 27.98 -3.06 -10.94
N CYS A 535 27.32 -4.20 -10.73
CA CYS A 535 27.34 -4.92 -9.45
C CYS A 535 28.74 -5.45 -9.12
N ASN A 536 29.43 -6.06 -10.09
CA ASN A 536 30.79 -6.57 -9.95
C ASN A 536 31.83 -5.47 -9.67
N GLN A 537 31.55 -4.22 -10.02
CA GLN A 537 32.37 -3.06 -9.69
C GLN A 537 31.99 -2.39 -8.36
N SER A 538 31.06 -2.97 -7.60
CA SER A 538 30.56 -2.45 -6.32
C SER A 538 29.98 -1.03 -6.39
N LEU A 539 29.46 -0.63 -7.55
CA LEU A 539 28.86 0.68 -7.78
C LEU A 539 27.37 0.72 -7.45
N LEU A 540 26.74 -0.44 -7.29
CA LEU A 540 25.32 -0.53 -6.98
C LEU A 540 25.08 -0.21 -5.50
N PRO A 541 24.20 0.77 -5.15
CA PRO A 541 23.83 1.04 -3.76
C PRO A 541 23.17 -0.18 -3.11
N ASN A 542 23.38 -0.40 -1.81
CA ASN A 542 22.83 -1.56 -1.09
C ASN A 542 21.31 -1.66 -1.22
N LEU A 543 20.59 -0.55 -1.06
CA LEU A 543 19.14 -0.51 -1.24
C LEU A 543 18.73 -0.98 -2.65
N THR A 544 19.44 -0.56 -3.69
CA THR A 544 19.17 -0.96 -5.07
C THR A 544 19.48 -2.44 -5.30
N LYS A 545 20.54 -2.97 -4.66
CA LYS A 545 20.84 -4.41 -4.70
C LYS A 545 19.72 -5.24 -4.12
N ASP A 546 19.25 -4.87 -2.91
CA ASP A 546 18.20 -5.60 -2.20
C ASP A 546 16.90 -5.59 -3.01
N ILE A 547 16.54 -4.45 -3.59
CA ILE A 547 15.36 -4.28 -4.43
C ILE A 547 15.47 -5.14 -5.70
N LEU A 548 16.57 -5.05 -6.45
CA LEU A 548 16.77 -5.84 -7.66
C LEU A 548 16.78 -7.33 -7.37
N LYS A 549 17.41 -7.77 -6.29
CA LYS A 549 17.43 -9.17 -5.87
C LYS A 549 16.02 -9.68 -5.56
N LEU A 550 15.24 -8.90 -4.83
CA LEU A 550 13.85 -9.24 -4.49
C LEU A 550 12.99 -9.44 -5.74
N PHE A 551 13.06 -8.49 -6.70
CA PHE A 551 12.22 -8.56 -7.90
C PHE A 551 12.71 -9.58 -8.91
N LEU A 552 14.02 -9.77 -9.08
CA LEU A 552 14.56 -10.76 -10.00
C LEU A 552 14.35 -12.21 -9.52
N GLN A 553 14.18 -12.46 -8.25
CA GLN A 553 13.83 -13.78 -7.72
C GLN A 553 12.40 -14.22 -8.07
N ARG A 554 11.52 -13.26 -8.34
CA ARG A 554 10.13 -13.56 -8.73
C ARG A 554 10.06 -14.08 -10.18
N PRO A 555 9.09 -14.93 -10.52
CA PRO A 555 8.84 -15.33 -11.91
C PRO A 555 8.31 -14.12 -12.70
N HIS A 556 9.00 -13.75 -13.77
CA HIS A 556 8.60 -12.70 -14.71
C HIS A 556 8.65 -13.22 -16.13
N VAL A 557 7.53 -13.19 -16.85
CA VAL A 557 7.39 -13.76 -18.20
C VAL A 557 8.51 -13.27 -19.12
N LYS A 558 8.80 -11.97 -19.15
CA LYS A 558 9.78 -11.37 -20.10
C LYS A 558 11.25 -11.47 -19.64
N VAL A 559 11.52 -11.48 -18.35
CA VAL A 559 12.90 -11.60 -17.82
C VAL A 559 13.33 -13.06 -17.78
N ASN A 560 12.38 -13.98 -17.64
CA ASN A 560 12.66 -15.42 -17.71
C ASN A 560 13.07 -15.91 -19.11
N ASP A 561 12.83 -15.13 -20.16
CA ASP A 561 13.38 -15.42 -21.51
C ASP A 561 14.91 -15.32 -21.55
N TYR A 562 15.55 -14.67 -20.54
CA TYR A 562 16.99 -14.42 -20.42
C TYR A 562 17.58 -15.00 -19.15
N LEU A 563 17.29 -16.27 -18.86
CA LEU A 563 17.67 -16.95 -17.61
C LEU A 563 19.15 -16.89 -17.30
N ASP A 564 20.03 -17.04 -18.30
CA ASP A 564 21.47 -17.00 -18.08
C ASP A 564 21.97 -15.64 -17.60
N ALA A 565 21.51 -14.55 -18.19
CA ALA A 565 21.86 -13.19 -17.79
C ALA A 565 21.24 -12.85 -16.42
N LYS A 566 20.00 -13.27 -16.18
CA LYS A 566 19.31 -13.14 -14.89
C LYS A 566 20.07 -13.84 -13.76
N ASN A 567 20.48 -15.10 -13.97
CA ASN A 567 21.17 -15.89 -12.95
C ASN A 567 22.57 -15.33 -12.65
N ARG A 568 23.30 -14.85 -13.67
CA ARG A 568 24.59 -14.17 -13.46
C ARG A 568 24.44 -12.88 -12.64
N LEU A 569 23.43 -12.07 -12.95
CA LEU A 569 23.15 -10.86 -12.17
C LEU A 569 22.76 -11.22 -10.73
N LEU A 570 21.88 -12.22 -10.51
CA LEU A 570 21.49 -12.65 -9.17
C LEU A 570 22.70 -13.17 -8.36
N ALA A 571 23.66 -13.83 -9.00
CA ALA A 571 24.88 -14.28 -8.34
C ALA A 571 25.83 -13.12 -7.98
N ALA A 572 25.77 -12.00 -8.71
CA ALA A 572 26.54 -10.79 -8.46
C ALA A 572 25.90 -9.86 -7.39
N LEU A 573 24.56 -9.92 -7.23
CA LEU A 573 23.80 -9.21 -6.21
C LEU A 573 23.92 -9.88 -4.83
#